data_af9a6b41d2316de5021ef7828d64091e
#
_entry.id   af9a6b41d2316de5021ef7828d64091e
#
_cell.length_a   1.000
_cell.length_b   1.000
_cell.length_c   1.000
_cell.angle_alpha   90.00
_cell.angle_beta   90.00
_cell.angle_gamma   90.00
#
_symmetry.space_group_name_H-M   'P 1'
#
loop_
_entity.id
_entity.type
_entity.pdbx_description
1 polymer ?
#
loop_
_entity_poly.entity_id
_entity_poly.type
_entity_poly.pdbx_seq_one_letter_code
_entity_poly.pdbx_strand_id
1 'polypeptide(L)'
;MGSKIQVTAGNVKIGGGDKVSVQSMLNVPSTDIEGSVRQAKELEEAGCEIIRAAIPNKDAVKLIPALKEAVSVPIVADIHFDYKLALEACAAGIDKIRINPGNIGSDDRVKAVADACRQRGIPIRIGVNSGSLEKEILAKYGHPTPEALCDSALYHASLLEKFDFNDIVLSMKSSTVSTMIKAYELAAERCDYPLHLGVTEAGTERMGIIKSSAGIGALLLHGIGDTIRVSLTADPVKEVYAAHDILKALDIEKDGVQFVSCPTCGRTRIDLVKIANEVEDKLRNCKKNIKVAVMGCVVNGPGEAREADIGIAGGDGCGLVFKKGEILRKVPEDKLVDALLEEVEKL
;
A
#
# COMPACT_ATOMS: atom_id res chain seq x y z
N MET A 1 -11.35 -4.71 12.03
CA MET A 1 -12.13 -3.50 12.34
C MET A 1 -11.22 -2.31 12.02
N GLY A 2 -11.53 -1.56 10.97
CA GLY A 2 -10.83 -0.31 10.67
C GLY A 2 -11.19 0.79 11.68
N SER A 3 -10.65 1.98 11.50
CA SER A 3 -11.00 3.16 12.27
C SER A 3 -12.50 3.47 12.17
N LYS A 4 -13.07 4.15 13.18
CA LYS A 4 -14.49 4.53 13.16
C LYS A 4 -14.73 5.80 12.34
N ILE A 5 -13.74 6.68 12.29
CA ILE A 5 -13.78 7.91 11.49
C ILE A 5 -13.44 7.57 10.05
N GLN A 6 -14.17 8.18 9.11
CA GLN A 6 -13.89 8.11 7.68
C GLN A 6 -13.49 9.49 7.18
N VAL A 7 -12.43 9.57 6.39
CA VAL A 7 -12.03 10.77 5.65
C VAL A 7 -12.03 10.47 4.15
N THR A 8 -12.18 11.49 3.32
CA THR A 8 -12.20 11.32 1.86
C THR A 8 -11.07 12.13 1.24
N ALA A 9 -10.20 11.48 0.48
CA ALA A 9 -9.17 12.11 -0.34
C ALA A 9 -9.55 11.97 -1.82
N GLY A 10 -9.97 13.06 -2.46
CA GLY A 10 -10.51 13.00 -3.81
C GLY A 10 -11.71 12.06 -3.91
N ASN A 11 -11.55 10.95 -4.63
CA ASN A 11 -12.56 9.89 -4.79
C ASN A 11 -12.33 8.66 -3.90
N VAL A 12 -11.28 8.67 -3.05
CA VAL A 12 -10.93 7.54 -2.18
C VAL A 12 -11.36 7.81 -0.74
N LYS A 13 -12.16 6.90 -0.19
CA LYS A 13 -12.54 6.88 1.22
C LYS A 13 -11.48 6.12 2.03
N ILE A 14 -11.13 6.64 3.20
CA ILE A 14 -10.10 6.10 4.09
C ILE A 14 -10.70 5.96 5.48
N GLY A 15 -10.73 4.75 6.03
CA GLY A 15 -11.33 4.47 7.32
C GLY A 15 -12.84 4.23 7.26
N GLY A 16 -13.49 4.16 8.41
CA GLY A 16 -14.94 3.93 8.50
C GLY A 16 -15.40 2.55 8.04
N GLY A 17 -14.48 1.57 7.96
CA GLY A 17 -14.77 0.23 7.47
C GLY A 17 -14.70 0.06 5.95
N ASP A 18 -14.23 1.07 5.24
CA ASP A 18 -13.94 0.95 3.80
C ASP A 18 -12.72 0.05 3.53
N LYS A 19 -12.51 -0.32 2.27
CA LYS A 19 -11.35 -1.15 1.88
C LYS A 19 -10.03 -0.47 2.20
N VAL A 20 -9.01 -1.26 2.48
CA VAL A 20 -7.64 -0.76 2.67
C VAL A 20 -7.10 -0.27 1.34
N SER A 21 -6.71 1.02 1.27
CA SER A 21 -6.19 1.62 0.05
C SER A 21 -4.68 1.55 -0.07
N VAL A 22 -4.18 1.35 -1.30
CA VAL A 22 -2.74 1.30 -1.61
C VAL A 22 -2.24 2.67 -2.03
N GLN A 23 -1.23 3.18 -1.31
CA GLN A 23 -0.54 4.41 -1.64
C GLN A 23 0.90 4.16 -2.03
N SER A 24 1.42 4.88 -3.04
CA SER A 24 2.86 4.98 -3.31
C SER A 24 3.30 6.46 -3.42
N MET A 25 4.55 6.68 -3.75
CA MET A 25 5.12 8.04 -3.81
C MET A 25 6.05 8.17 -5.00
N LEU A 26 5.94 9.30 -5.70
CA LEU A 26 6.88 9.66 -6.77
C LEU A 26 8.30 9.80 -6.20
N ASN A 27 9.28 9.29 -6.95
CA ASN A 27 10.70 9.45 -6.65
C ASN A 27 11.44 10.33 -7.69
N VAL A 28 10.74 10.76 -8.73
CA VAL A 28 11.23 11.75 -9.69
C VAL A 28 11.31 13.11 -9.01
N PRO A 29 12.35 13.93 -9.27
CA PRO A 29 12.42 15.30 -8.76
C PRO A 29 11.16 16.11 -9.09
N SER A 30 10.58 16.79 -8.10
CA SER A 30 9.32 17.54 -8.25
C SER A 30 9.39 18.71 -9.25
N THR A 31 10.59 19.06 -9.71
CA THR A 31 10.84 20.03 -10.79
C THR A 31 10.78 19.42 -12.18
N ASP A 32 10.88 18.10 -12.30
CA ASP A 32 10.67 17.36 -13.55
C ASP A 32 9.20 16.95 -13.65
N ILE A 33 8.39 17.87 -14.19
CA ILE A 33 6.93 17.69 -14.31
C ILE A 33 6.60 16.53 -15.26
N GLU A 34 7.28 16.44 -16.42
CA GLU A 34 7.01 15.40 -17.43
C GLU A 34 7.37 14.01 -16.89
N GLY A 35 8.52 13.86 -16.25
CA GLY A 35 8.93 12.63 -15.61
C GLY A 35 7.99 12.22 -14.48
N SER A 36 7.55 13.18 -13.65
CA SER A 36 6.59 12.94 -12.58
C SER A 36 5.21 12.50 -13.08
N VAL A 37 4.72 13.11 -14.16
CA VAL A 37 3.45 12.73 -14.82
C VAL A 37 3.54 11.31 -15.40
N ARG A 38 4.65 10.99 -16.10
CA ARG A 38 4.85 9.63 -16.61
C ARG A 38 4.84 8.60 -15.49
N GLN A 39 5.61 8.83 -14.42
CA GLN A 39 5.66 7.91 -13.28
C GLN A 39 4.31 7.81 -12.56
N ALA A 40 3.54 8.89 -12.47
CA ALA A 40 2.21 8.85 -11.87
C ALA A 40 1.26 7.94 -12.66
N LYS A 41 1.31 7.97 -14.01
CA LYS A 41 0.53 7.06 -14.86
C LYS A 41 0.95 5.60 -14.68
N GLU A 42 2.26 5.34 -14.63
CA GLU A 42 2.80 3.99 -14.37
C GLU A 42 2.32 3.45 -13.01
N LEU A 43 2.27 4.29 -11.98
CA LEU A 43 1.75 3.92 -10.67
C LEU A 43 0.24 3.65 -10.71
N GLU A 44 -0.55 4.49 -11.38
CA GLU A 44 -1.99 4.28 -11.54
C GLU A 44 -2.28 2.99 -12.31
N GLU A 45 -1.57 2.72 -13.40
CA GLU A 45 -1.67 1.48 -14.18
C GLU A 45 -1.30 0.24 -13.37
N ALA A 46 -0.35 0.37 -12.44
CA ALA A 46 0.02 -0.70 -11.50
C ALA A 46 -1.02 -0.95 -10.41
N GLY A 47 -2.06 -0.11 -10.29
CA GLY A 47 -3.11 -0.22 -9.30
C GLY A 47 -2.92 0.67 -8.05
N CYS A 48 -2.01 1.65 -8.08
CA CYS A 48 -1.89 2.63 -7.01
C CYS A 48 -3.17 3.45 -6.89
N GLU A 49 -3.74 3.52 -5.70
CA GLU A 49 -5.01 4.21 -5.45
C GLU A 49 -4.83 5.64 -4.92
N ILE A 50 -3.64 5.96 -4.38
CA ILE A 50 -3.29 7.28 -3.85
C ILE A 50 -1.83 7.56 -4.19
N ILE A 51 -1.52 8.66 -4.87
CA ILE A 51 -0.14 9.04 -5.20
C ILE A 51 0.31 10.21 -4.34
N ARG A 52 1.51 10.08 -3.72
CA ARG A 52 2.13 11.16 -2.95
C ARG A 52 3.27 11.79 -3.76
N ALA A 53 3.32 13.13 -3.78
CA ALA A 53 4.38 13.91 -4.39
C ALA A 53 5.03 14.83 -3.35
N ALA A 54 6.35 14.95 -3.35
CA ALA A 54 7.06 15.90 -2.52
C ALA A 54 6.85 17.34 -3.04
N ILE A 55 6.49 18.27 -2.15
CA ILE A 55 6.32 19.70 -2.46
C ILE A 55 7.28 20.51 -1.57
N PRO A 56 8.60 20.50 -1.89
CA PRO A 56 9.61 21.10 -1.05
C PRO A 56 9.68 22.63 -1.18
N ASN A 57 9.15 23.21 -2.26
CA ASN A 57 9.21 24.63 -2.56
C ASN A 57 8.03 25.07 -3.46
N LYS A 58 7.96 26.37 -3.71
CA LYS A 58 6.88 26.97 -4.50
C LYS A 58 6.84 26.49 -5.97
N ASP A 59 7.98 26.22 -6.57
CA ASP A 59 8.01 25.72 -7.96
C ASP A 59 7.42 24.33 -8.07
N ALA A 60 7.58 23.51 -7.05
CA ALA A 60 6.98 22.18 -6.98
C ALA A 60 5.44 22.19 -6.90
N VAL A 61 4.82 23.29 -6.47
CA VAL A 61 3.35 23.41 -6.45
C VAL A 61 2.76 23.31 -7.86
N LYS A 62 3.51 23.73 -8.90
CA LYS A 62 3.11 23.61 -10.31
C LYS A 62 2.91 22.15 -10.77
N LEU A 63 3.49 21.20 -10.04
CA LEU A 63 3.31 19.77 -10.30
C LEU A 63 1.87 19.30 -10.01
N ILE A 64 1.19 19.94 -9.03
CA ILE A 64 -0.15 19.52 -8.59
C ILE A 64 -1.17 19.53 -9.74
N PRO A 65 -1.41 20.65 -10.45
CA PRO A 65 -2.38 20.66 -11.55
C PRO A 65 -1.99 19.70 -12.68
N ALA A 66 -0.70 19.54 -12.99
CA ALA A 66 -0.25 18.60 -14.02
C ALA A 66 -0.54 17.14 -13.67
N LEU A 67 -0.35 16.75 -12.41
CA LEU A 67 -0.71 15.41 -11.93
C LEU A 67 -2.22 15.21 -11.93
N LYS A 68 -2.99 16.20 -11.46
CA LYS A 68 -4.47 16.15 -11.42
C LYS A 68 -5.11 16.03 -12.80
N GLU A 69 -4.47 16.56 -13.83
CA GLU A 69 -4.91 16.40 -15.23
C GLU A 69 -4.53 15.03 -15.80
N ALA A 70 -3.42 14.45 -15.34
CA ALA A 70 -2.82 13.27 -15.94
C ALA A 70 -3.37 11.95 -15.39
N VAL A 71 -3.81 11.89 -14.13
CA VAL A 71 -4.29 10.69 -13.44
C VAL A 71 -5.62 10.93 -12.72
N SER A 72 -6.39 9.87 -12.53
CA SER A 72 -7.70 9.92 -11.86
C SER A 72 -7.62 9.70 -10.35
N VAL A 73 -6.52 9.15 -9.86
CA VAL A 73 -6.30 8.86 -8.44
C VAL A 73 -5.92 10.13 -7.67
N PRO A 74 -6.31 10.24 -6.39
CA PRO A 74 -6.01 11.40 -5.56
C PRO A 74 -4.51 11.60 -5.33
N ILE A 75 -4.13 12.89 -5.29
CA ILE A 75 -2.75 13.32 -5.08
C ILE A 75 -2.57 13.84 -3.66
N VAL A 76 -1.48 13.44 -3.01
CA VAL A 76 -1.07 13.92 -1.67
C VAL A 76 0.15 14.82 -1.78
N ALA A 77 0.06 16.04 -1.30
CA ALA A 77 1.22 16.93 -1.15
C ALA A 77 1.97 16.60 0.15
N ASP A 78 3.25 16.26 0.01
CA ASP A 78 4.14 16.04 1.15
C ASP A 78 4.90 17.33 1.49
N ILE A 79 4.49 17.97 2.59
CA ILE A 79 5.00 19.27 3.03
C ILE A 79 5.57 19.11 4.44
N HIS A 80 6.79 19.61 4.67
CA HIS A 80 7.46 19.39 5.95
C HIS A 80 7.40 20.58 6.92
N PHE A 81 7.70 21.80 6.48
CA PHE A 81 7.92 22.94 7.38
C PHE A 81 7.18 24.22 6.99
N ASP A 82 6.96 24.46 5.70
CA ASP A 82 6.40 25.72 5.24
C ASP A 82 4.88 25.63 5.08
N TYR A 83 4.15 26.25 6.01
CA TYR A 83 2.68 26.33 5.96
C TYR A 83 2.14 27.03 4.71
N LYS A 84 2.93 27.97 4.11
CA LYS A 84 2.51 28.66 2.89
C LYS A 84 2.40 27.70 1.71
N LEU A 85 3.29 26.71 1.64
CA LEU A 85 3.20 25.65 0.62
C LEU A 85 1.93 24.80 0.81
N ALA A 86 1.49 24.57 2.05
CA ALA A 86 0.23 23.90 2.31
C ALA A 86 -0.97 24.71 1.79
N LEU A 87 -0.97 26.04 2.01
CA LEU A 87 -2.00 26.93 1.49
C LEU A 87 -2.00 26.98 -0.06
N GLU A 88 -0.82 27.08 -0.68
CA GLU A 88 -0.68 27.07 -2.13
C GLU A 88 -1.09 25.71 -2.74
N ALA A 89 -0.76 24.59 -2.08
CA ALA A 89 -1.21 23.26 -2.51
C ALA A 89 -2.75 23.13 -2.43
N CYS A 90 -3.38 23.63 -1.36
CA CYS A 90 -4.85 23.71 -1.27
C CYS A 90 -5.44 24.53 -2.43
N ALA A 91 -4.85 25.68 -2.74
CA ALA A 91 -5.29 26.54 -3.83
C ALA A 91 -5.12 25.87 -5.21
N ALA A 92 -4.08 25.05 -5.36
CA ALA A 92 -3.79 24.28 -6.59
C ALA A 92 -4.68 23.01 -6.77
N GLY A 93 -5.59 22.73 -5.81
CA GLY A 93 -6.56 21.64 -5.93
C GLY A 93 -6.05 20.26 -5.49
N ILE A 94 -5.14 20.22 -4.53
CA ILE A 94 -4.66 18.96 -3.95
C ILE A 94 -5.78 18.19 -3.25
N ASP A 95 -5.71 16.86 -3.20
CA ASP A 95 -6.73 16.02 -2.57
C ASP A 95 -6.44 15.68 -1.11
N LYS A 96 -5.18 15.66 -0.71
CA LYS A 96 -4.75 15.44 0.69
C LYS A 96 -3.41 16.09 0.94
N ILE A 97 -3.17 16.54 2.17
CA ILE A 97 -1.89 17.08 2.60
C ILE A 97 -1.25 16.15 3.64
N ARG A 98 0.06 15.98 3.56
CA ARG A 98 0.84 15.38 4.64
C ARG A 98 1.69 16.46 5.28
N ILE A 99 1.45 16.72 6.56
CA ILE A 99 2.23 17.62 7.41
C ILE A 99 2.32 17.04 8.82
N ASN A 100 3.22 17.67 9.63
CA ASN A 100 3.17 17.57 11.08
C ASN A 100 2.89 18.96 11.63
N PRO A 101 1.70 19.22 12.21
CA PRO A 101 1.29 20.56 12.64
C PRO A 101 2.30 21.28 13.55
N GLY A 102 2.95 20.55 14.47
CA GLY A 102 4.00 21.11 15.33
C GLY A 102 5.24 21.61 14.58
N ASN A 103 5.48 21.18 13.33
CA ASN A 103 6.64 21.60 12.54
C ASN A 103 6.38 22.86 11.70
N ILE A 104 5.11 23.25 11.52
CA ILE A 104 4.75 24.42 10.69
C ILE A 104 4.66 25.72 11.48
N GLY A 105 4.82 25.67 12.81
CA GLY A 105 5.04 26.82 13.67
C GLY A 105 3.86 27.17 14.58
N SER A 106 3.53 28.46 14.68
CA SER A 106 2.54 28.96 15.64
C SER A 106 1.10 28.51 15.36
N ASP A 107 0.24 28.60 16.38
CA ASP A 107 -1.20 28.30 16.31
C ASP A 107 -1.90 28.97 15.13
N ASP A 108 -1.56 30.25 14.83
CA ASP A 108 -2.14 30.95 13.70
C ASP A 108 -1.84 30.31 12.36
N ARG A 109 -0.64 29.72 12.19
CA ARG A 109 -0.25 29.00 10.97
C ARG A 109 -0.98 27.66 10.87
N VAL A 110 -1.08 26.93 11.99
CA VAL A 110 -1.84 25.68 12.06
C VAL A 110 -3.30 25.96 11.73
N LYS A 111 -3.89 27.01 12.34
CA LYS A 111 -5.26 27.43 12.05
C LYS A 111 -5.46 27.78 10.57
N ALA A 112 -4.56 28.54 9.98
CA ALA A 112 -4.65 28.93 8.56
C ALA A 112 -4.69 27.70 7.65
N VAL A 113 -3.86 26.67 7.91
CA VAL A 113 -3.85 25.42 7.14
C VAL A 113 -5.14 24.62 7.39
N ALA A 114 -5.57 24.48 8.65
CA ALA A 114 -6.81 23.80 9.00
C ALA A 114 -8.03 24.43 8.32
N ASP A 115 -8.13 25.75 8.33
CA ASP A 115 -9.21 26.50 7.68
C ASP A 115 -9.20 26.33 6.16
N ALA A 116 -8.03 26.42 5.52
CA ALA A 116 -7.89 26.22 4.08
C ALA A 116 -8.26 24.79 3.64
N CYS A 117 -7.87 23.79 4.43
CA CYS A 117 -8.22 22.38 4.20
C CYS A 117 -9.73 22.16 4.40
N ARG A 118 -10.30 22.66 5.49
CA ARG A 118 -11.75 22.54 5.79
C ARG A 118 -12.61 23.13 4.67
N GLN A 119 -12.28 24.32 4.19
CA GLN A 119 -13.03 25.00 3.12
C GLN A 119 -13.12 24.18 1.83
N ARG A 120 -12.19 23.27 1.61
CA ARG A 120 -12.07 22.45 0.39
C ARG A 120 -12.30 20.96 0.62
N GLY A 121 -12.59 20.54 1.85
CA GLY A 121 -12.75 19.13 2.20
C GLY A 121 -11.46 18.32 2.01
N ILE A 122 -10.29 18.92 2.28
CA ILE A 122 -8.98 18.29 2.11
C ILE A 122 -8.53 17.68 3.44
N PRO A 123 -8.39 16.36 3.58
CA PRO A 123 -7.90 15.74 4.81
C PRO A 123 -6.39 15.96 5.00
N ILE A 124 -5.98 15.98 6.27
CA ILE A 124 -4.58 16.11 6.67
C ILE A 124 -4.06 14.78 7.21
N ARG A 125 -2.94 14.28 6.65
CA ARG A 125 -2.23 13.16 7.24
C ARG A 125 -1.06 13.66 8.08
N ILE A 126 -1.10 13.30 9.36
CA ILE A 126 0.02 13.48 10.30
C ILE A 126 0.98 12.30 10.10
N GLY A 127 2.25 12.60 9.83
CA GLY A 127 3.25 11.59 9.52
C GLY A 127 4.44 11.63 10.48
N VAL A 128 4.33 10.95 11.62
CA VAL A 128 5.40 10.79 12.59
C VAL A 128 6.37 9.69 12.14
N ASN A 129 7.67 9.96 12.27
CA ASN A 129 8.73 8.98 12.03
C ASN A 129 9.64 8.91 13.25
N SER A 130 10.15 7.73 13.56
CA SER A 130 11.05 7.50 14.70
C SER A 130 12.31 8.39 14.68
N GLY A 131 12.78 8.77 13.50
CA GLY A 131 13.96 9.63 13.32
C GLY A 131 13.70 11.13 13.46
N SER A 132 12.45 11.57 13.67
CA SER A 132 12.08 13.00 13.67
C SER A 132 11.04 13.36 14.74
N LEU A 133 11.13 12.72 15.91
CA LEU A 133 10.31 13.06 17.07
C LEU A 133 10.69 14.41 17.67
N GLU A 134 9.73 15.08 18.28
CA GLU A 134 9.89 16.33 18.98
C GLU A 134 10.83 16.17 20.18
N LYS A 135 11.60 17.25 20.50
CA LYS A 135 12.57 17.24 21.59
C LYS A 135 11.92 16.94 22.94
N GLU A 136 10.72 17.47 23.17
CA GLU A 136 9.93 17.28 24.39
C GLU A 136 9.50 15.82 24.55
N ILE A 137 9.08 15.17 23.46
CA ILE A 137 8.73 13.73 23.45
C ILE A 137 9.99 12.89 23.72
N LEU A 138 11.09 13.20 23.05
CA LEU A 138 12.37 12.50 23.27
C LEU A 138 12.88 12.71 24.71
N ALA A 139 12.71 13.89 25.30
CA ALA A 139 13.06 14.14 26.69
C ALA A 139 12.24 13.31 27.68
N LYS A 140 10.95 13.08 27.36
CA LYS A 140 10.05 12.26 28.19
C LYS A 140 10.38 10.76 28.12
N TYR A 141 10.70 10.25 26.93
CA TYR A 141 10.86 8.80 26.69
C TYR A 141 12.30 8.32 26.52
N GLY A 142 13.26 9.24 26.40
CA GLY A 142 14.69 8.94 26.23
C GLY A 142 15.08 8.51 24.82
N HIS A 143 14.19 7.81 24.11
CA HIS A 143 14.39 7.33 22.74
C HIS A 143 13.04 7.10 22.03
N PRO A 144 13.01 6.82 20.72
CA PRO A 144 11.76 6.56 19.98
C PRO A 144 11.10 5.23 20.39
N THR A 145 10.32 5.23 21.47
CA THR A 145 9.50 4.09 21.91
C THR A 145 8.17 4.05 21.16
N PRO A 146 7.41 2.95 21.19
CA PRO A 146 6.03 2.90 20.68
C PRO A 146 5.14 4.00 21.27
N GLU A 147 5.23 4.23 22.57
CA GLU A 147 4.48 5.26 23.30
C GLU A 147 4.86 6.67 22.83
N ALA A 148 6.18 6.90 22.59
CA ALA A 148 6.67 8.18 22.07
C ALA A 148 6.08 8.49 20.69
N LEU A 149 6.05 7.49 19.79
CA LEU A 149 5.44 7.64 18.47
C LEU A 149 3.94 7.92 18.54
N CYS A 150 3.23 7.18 19.38
CA CYS A 150 1.79 7.36 19.58
C CYS A 150 1.48 8.73 20.20
N ASP A 151 2.18 9.12 21.27
CA ASP A 151 1.99 10.42 21.91
C ASP A 151 2.29 11.59 20.97
N SER A 152 3.34 11.49 20.15
CA SER A 152 3.64 12.48 19.12
C SER A 152 2.51 12.60 18.10
N ALA A 153 1.98 11.48 17.61
CA ALA A 153 0.88 11.50 16.63
C ALA A 153 -0.39 12.15 17.22
N LEU A 154 -0.76 11.78 18.43
CA LEU A 154 -1.93 12.34 19.13
C LEU A 154 -1.73 13.82 19.51
N TYR A 155 -0.52 14.21 19.89
CA TYR A 155 -0.18 15.62 20.12
C TYR A 155 -0.40 16.45 18.84
N HIS A 156 0.11 15.99 17.70
CA HIS A 156 -0.12 16.69 16.44
C HIS A 156 -1.60 16.73 16.03
N ALA A 157 -2.37 15.67 16.34
CA ALA A 157 -3.81 15.68 16.10
C ALA A 157 -4.50 16.73 16.96
N SER A 158 -4.17 16.84 18.25
CA SER A 158 -4.75 17.82 19.17
C SER A 158 -4.52 19.27 18.73
N LEU A 159 -3.43 19.57 18.03
CA LEU A 159 -3.18 20.89 17.46
C LEU A 159 -4.17 21.25 16.33
N LEU A 160 -4.68 20.28 15.59
CA LEU A 160 -5.72 20.46 14.57
C LEU A 160 -7.12 20.48 15.21
N GLU A 161 -7.38 19.61 16.17
CA GLU A 161 -8.64 19.54 16.93
C GLU A 161 -8.94 20.85 17.65
N LYS A 162 -7.91 21.55 18.14
CA LYS A 162 -8.02 22.90 18.73
C LYS A 162 -8.74 23.91 17.82
N PHE A 163 -8.71 23.68 16.51
CA PHE A 163 -9.36 24.49 15.48
C PHE A 163 -10.53 23.77 14.81
N ASP A 164 -11.16 22.83 15.49
CA ASP A 164 -12.30 22.02 15.01
C ASP A 164 -12.01 21.27 13.68
N PHE A 165 -10.75 20.86 13.44
CA PHE A 165 -10.38 20.09 12.28
C PHE A 165 -10.16 18.61 12.63
N ASN A 166 -11.03 17.73 12.09
CA ASN A 166 -11.07 16.31 12.43
C ASN A 166 -10.87 15.38 11.21
N ASP A 167 -10.70 15.92 10.01
CA ASP A 167 -10.41 15.11 8.82
C ASP A 167 -8.93 14.69 8.80
N ILE A 168 -8.56 13.87 9.79
CA ILE A 168 -7.18 13.51 10.13
C ILE A 168 -6.93 12.03 9.81
N VAL A 169 -5.75 11.73 9.26
CA VAL A 169 -5.18 10.39 9.13
C VAL A 169 -3.87 10.35 9.91
N LEU A 170 -3.64 9.32 10.71
CA LEU A 170 -2.40 9.18 11.47
C LEU A 170 -1.45 8.18 10.83
N SER A 171 -0.16 8.47 10.90
CA SER A 171 0.90 7.57 10.46
C SER A 171 2.10 7.66 11.39
N MET A 172 2.50 6.50 11.94
CA MET A 172 3.62 6.35 12.88
C MET A 172 4.59 5.32 12.33
N LYS A 173 5.65 5.78 11.68
CA LYS A 173 6.59 4.89 11.00
C LYS A 173 7.87 4.70 11.79
N SER A 174 8.34 3.46 11.82
CA SER A 174 9.64 3.07 12.36
C SER A 174 10.33 2.10 11.39
N SER A 175 11.65 2.08 11.40
CA SER A 175 12.46 1.06 10.72
C SER A 175 12.47 -0.28 11.50
N THR A 176 12.10 -0.22 12.79
CA THR A 176 11.94 -1.39 13.66
C THR A 176 10.48 -1.85 13.64
N VAL A 177 10.24 -3.01 13.04
CA VAL A 177 8.89 -3.54 12.81
C VAL A 177 8.11 -3.70 14.12
N SER A 178 8.70 -4.25 15.18
CA SER A 178 8.04 -4.43 16.47
C SER A 178 7.64 -3.11 17.14
N THR A 179 8.48 -2.08 17.03
CA THR A 179 8.17 -0.72 17.52
C THR A 179 6.99 -0.13 16.76
N MET A 180 6.99 -0.29 15.44
CA MET A 180 5.89 0.18 14.58
C MET A 180 4.56 -0.51 14.95
N ILE A 181 4.55 -1.84 15.04
CA ILE A 181 3.33 -2.59 15.38
C ILE A 181 2.75 -2.09 16.68
N LYS A 182 3.54 -2.04 17.76
CA LYS A 182 3.08 -1.58 19.08
C LYS A 182 2.59 -0.14 19.07
N ALA A 183 3.22 0.77 18.29
CA ALA A 183 2.77 2.16 18.17
C ALA A 183 1.37 2.25 17.55
N TYR A 184 1.09 1.45 16.52
CA TYR A 184 -0.23 1.43 15.90
C TYR A 184 -1.29 0.72 16.76
N GLU A 185 -0.94 -0.33 17.49
CA GLU A 185 -1.82 -0.97 18.48
C GLU A 185 -2.26 0.04 19.54
N LEU A 186 -1.31 0.79 20.13
CA LEU A 186 -1.59 1.86 21.09
C LEU A 186 -2.47 2.97 20.50
N ALA A 187 -2.23 3.37 19.25
CA ALA A 187 -3.04 4.39 18.61
C ALA A 187 -4.47 3.90 18.34
N ALA A 188 -4.65 2.65 17.90
CA ALA A 188 -5.96 2.05 17.68
C ALA A 188 -6.80 1.93 18.96
N GLU A 189 -6.15 1.81 20.13
CA GLU A 189 -6.82 1.83 21.44
C GLU A 189 -7.19 3.25 21.90
N ARG A 190 -6.45 4.27 21.45
CA ARG A 190 -6.51 5.65 22.01
C ARG A 190 -7.23 6.65 21.12
N CYS A 191 -7.48 6.33 19.85
CA CYS A 191 -8.19 7.20 18.92
C CYS A 191 -8.95 6.41 17.86
N ASP A 192 -9.90 7.08 17.21
CA ASP A 192 -10.73 6.52 16.15
C ASP A 192 -10.31 7.01 14.73
N TYR A 193 -9.18 7.72 14.60
CA TYR A 193 -8.68 8.23 13.34
C TYR A 193 -8.19 7.12 12.41
N PRO A 194 -8.38 7.25 11.07
CA PRO A 194 -7.79 6.36 10.10
C PRO A 194 -6.27 6.27 10.22
N LEU A 195 -5.75 5.05 10.06
CA LEU A 195 -4.34 4.74 10.23
C LEU A 195 -3.69 4.39 8.88
N HIS A 196 -2.62 5.12 8.55
CA HIS A 196 -1.80 4.86 7.37
C HIS A 196 -0.57 4.06 7.75
N LEU A 197 -0.55 2.77 7.42
CA LEU A 197 0.51 1.85 7.79
C LEU A 197 1.72 1.92 6.84
N GLY A 198 2.87 1.62 7.37
CA GLY A 198 4.09 1.44 6.56
C GLY A 198 5.35 1.41 7.42
N VAL A 199 6.31 0.59 7.00
CA VAL A 199 7.67 0.56 7.56
C VAL A 199 8.50 1.63 6.85
N THR A 200 9.22 2.47 7.60
CA THR A 200 10.18 3.41 7.00
C THR A 200 11.57 2.77 6.94
N GLU A 201 12.38 3.19 5.96
CA GLU A 201 13.76 2.66 5.80
C GLU A 201 13.79 1.13 5.79
N ALA A 202 12.81 0.52 5.10
CA ALA A 202 12.64 -0.93 5.12
C ALA A 202 13.82 -1.67 4.44
N GLY A 203 14.52 -1.00 3.53
CA GLY A 203 15.70 -1.51 2.84
C GLY A 203 15.47 -1.81 1.36
N THR A 204 16.36 -2.64 0.81
CA THR A 204 16.25 -3.11 -0.58
C THR A 204 14.99 -3.95 -0.79
N GLU A 205 14.63 -4.20 -2.05
CA GLU A 205 13.41 -4.91 -2.45
C GLU A 205 13.12 -6.14 -1.57
N ARG A 206 14.06 -7.08 -1.48
CA ARG A 206 13.88 -8.32 -0.71
C ARG A 206 13.57 -8.07 0.78
N MET A 207 14.42 -7.33 1.49
CA MET A 207 14.22 -7.10 2.92
C MET A 207 13.09 -6.10 3.20
N GLY A 208 12.89 -5.14 2.30
CA GLY A 208 11.80 -4.20 2.38
C GLY A 208 10.43 -4.88 2.28
N ILE A 209 10.27 -5.83 1.37
CA ILE A 209 9.05 -6.64 1.26
C ILE A 209 8.84 -7.48 2.53
N ILE A 210 9.88 -8.18 3.01
CA ILE A 210 9.77 -9.02 4.22
C ILE A 210 9.35 -8.17 5.44
N LYS A 211 10.00 -7.03 5.68
CA LYS A 211 9.65 -6.14 6.80
C LYS A 211 8.25 -5.55 6.66
N SER A 212 7.88 -5.12 5.46
CA SER A 212 6.55 -4.57 5.19
C SER A 212 5.47 -5.62 5.35
N SER A 213 5.67 -6.84 4.84
CA SER A 213 4.74 -7.95 5.01
C SER A 213 4.54 -8.31 6.48
N ALA A 214 5.63 -8.39 7.25
CA ALA A 214 5.56 -8.68 8.68
C ALA A 214 4.85 -7.55 9.46
N GLY A 215 5.21 -6.28 9.20
CA GLY A 215 4.69 -5.15 9.96
C GLY A 215 3.26 -4.77 9.56
N ILE A 216 3.00 -4.60 8.28
CA ILE A 216 1.66 -4.26 7.77
C ILE A 216 0.72 -5.45 7.96
N GLY A 217 1.19 -6.66 7.64
CA GLY A 217 0.38 -7.87 7.73
C GLY A 217 -0.10 -8.16 9.16
N ALA A 218 0.78 -8.04 10.16
CA ALA A 218 0.40 -8.23 11.55
C ALA A 218 -0.73 -7.27 11.99
N LEU A 219 -0.64 -5.99 11.61
CA LEU A 219 -1.65 -5.00 11.96
C LEU A 219 -2.98 -5.25 11.24
N LEU A 220 -2.93 -5.52 9.93
CA LEU A 220 -4.13 -5.78 9.14
C LEU A 220 -4.89 -7.03 9.61
N LEU A 221 -4.20 -8.10 10.02
CA LEU A 221 -4.83 -9.29 10.61
C LEU A 221 -5.56 -8.99 11.93
N HIS A 222 -5.13 -7.96 12.67
CA HIS A 222 -5.84 -7.48 13.87
C HIS A 222 -6.89 -6.42 13.54
N GLY A 223 -7.16 -6.16 12.25
CA GLY A 223 -8.11 -5.15 11.79
C GLY A 223 -7.66 -3.71 12.02
N ILE A 224 -6.34 -3.48 12.11
CA ILE A 224 -5.73 -2.16 12.31
C ILE A 224 -5.11 -1.71 10.98
N GLY A 225 -5.57 -0.56 10.46
CA GLY A 225 -5.05 0.07 9.25
C GLY A 225 -6.09 0.25 8.15
N ASP A 226 -6.07 1.41 7.52
CA ASP A 226 -7.05 1.86 6.54
C ASP A 226 -6.42 2.21 5.19
N THR A 227 -5.12 2.48 5.18
CA THR A 227 -4.33 2.71 3.98
C THR A 227 -2.89 2.28 4.23
N ILE A 228 -2.23 1.75 3.21
CA ILE A 228 -0.87 1.20 3.34
C ILE A 228 0.10 1.80 2.32
N ARG A 229 1.38 1.85 2.70
CA ARG A 229 2.48 2.08 1.76
C ARG A 229 3.64 1.16 2.08
N VAL A 230 4.00 0.30 1.14
CA VAL A 230 5.29 -0.39 1.11
C VAL A 230 6.37 0.62 0.69
N SER A 231 7.52 0.62 1.34
CA SER A 231 8.64 1.53 1.01
C SER A 231 9.88 0.72 0.69
N LEU A 232 10.36 0.83 -0.54
CA LEU A 232 11.50 0.06 -1.04
C LEU A 232 12.58 1.00 -1.59
N THR A 233 13.83 0.57 -1.49
CA THR A 233 14.92 1.13 -2.30
C THR A 233 14.88 0.46 -3.68
N ALA A 234 13.84 0.77 -4.46
CA ALA A 234 13.55 0.19 -5.78
C ALA A 234 12.60 1.12 -6.56
N ASP A 235 12.17 0.69 -7.75
CA ASP A 235 11.14 1.35 -8.54
C ASP A 235 9.81 1.39 -7.73
N PRO A 236 9.13 2.56 -7.64
CA PRO A 236 7.87 2.69 -6.90
C PRO A 236 6.73 1.80 -7.41
N VAL A 237 6.72 1.37 -8.66
CA VAL A 237 5.76 0.38 -9.20
C VAL A 237 5.85 -0.93 -8.43
N LYS A 238 7.06 -1.36 -8.03
CA LYS A 238 7.26 -2.55 -7.20
C LYS A 238 6.69 -2.40 -5.79
N GLU A 239 6.64 -1.17 -5.24
CA GLU A 239 5.97 -0.90 -3.96
C GLU A 239 4.46 -1.19 -4.05
N VAL A 240 3.84 -0.82 -5.18
CA VAL A 240 2.41 -1.05 -5.44
C VAL A 240 2.12 -2.54 -5.55
N TYR A 241 2.88 -3.27 -6.36
CA TYR A 241 2.71 -4.72 -6.49
C TYR A 241 2.87 -5.43 -5.15
N ALA A 242 3.93 -5.13 -4.40
CA ALA A 242 4.14 -5.72 -3.07
C ALA A 242 3.02 -5.39 -2.08
N ALA A 243 2.40 -4.20 -2.18
CA ALA A 243 1.26 -3.83 -1.35
C ALA A 243 0.02 -4.68 -1.67
N HIS A 244 -0.32 -4.85 -2.95
CA HIS A 244 -1.40 -5.74 -3.38
C HIS A 244 -1.13 -7.20 -3.01
N ASP A 245 0.12 -7.68 -3.17
CA ASP A 245 0.51 -9.03 -2.79
C ASP A 245 0.31 -9.28 -1.28
N ILE A 246 0.64 -8.29 -0.43
CA ILE A 246 0.35 -8.36 1.01
C ILE A 246 -1.16 -8.45 1.27
N LEU A 247 -1.98 -7.62 0.62
CA LEU A 247 -3.43 -7.63 0.79
C LEU A 247 -4.07 -8.95 0.33
N LYS A 248 -3.59 -9.50 -0.79
CA LYS A 248 -4.01 -10.81 -1.32
C LYS A 248 -3.59 -11.96 -0.41
N ALA A 249 -2.35 -11.94 0.09
CA ALA A 249 -1.84 -12.96 1.02
C ALA A 249 -2.61 -13.02 2.34
N LEU A 250 -3.31 -11.94 2.69
CA LEU A 250 -4.15 -11.83 3.89
C LEU A 250 -5.65 -12.02 3.60
N ASP A 251 -6.04 -12.39 2.38
CA ASP A 251 -7.43 -12.52 1.92
C ASP A 251 -8.27 -11.22 2.10
N ILE A 252 -7.62 -10.06 2.19
CA ILE A 252 -8.26 -8.74 2.29
C ILE A 252 -8.67 -8.26 0.90
N GLU A 253 -7.78 -8.38 -0.08
CA GLU A 253 -8.06 -8.10 -1.48
C GLU A 253 -8.40 -9.41 -2.19
N LYS A 254 -9.59 -9.45 -2.80
CA LYS A 254 -10.07 -10.64 -3.52
C LYS A 254 -10.05 -10.45 -5.04
N ASP A 255 -9.78 -9.24 -5.50
CA ASP A 255 -9.71 -8.96 -6.92
C ASP A 255 -8.38 -9.47 -7.51
N GLY A 256 -8.48 -10.15 -8.66
CA GLY A 256 -7.33 -10.73 -9.34
C GLY A 256 -7.08 -12.20 -9.01
N VAL A 257 -5.95 -12.71 -9.47
CA VAL A 257 -5.59 -14.11 -9.33
C VAL A 257 -4.96 -14.38 -7.97
N GLN A 258 -5.52 -15.35 -7.24
CA GLN A 258 -4.86 -15.98 -6.11
C GLN A 258 -4.01 -17.15 -6.62
N PHE A 259 -2.71 -17.08 -6.41
CA PHE A 259 -1.77 -18.06 -6.91
C PHE A 259 -1.39 -19.08 -5.85
N VAL A 260 -1.48 -20.36 -6.19
CA VAL A 260 -1.07 -21.49 -5.32
C VAL A 260 -0.10 -22.37 -6.07
N SER A 261 1.09 -22.56 -5.51
CA SER A 261 2.09 -23.47 -6.06
C SER A 261 2.63 -24.39 -4.99
N CYS A 262 2.79 -25.66 -5.30
CA CYS A 262 3.42 -26.58 -4.37
C CYS A 262 4.94 -26.33 -4.28
N PRO A 263 5.58 -26.61 -3.13
CA PRO A 263 7.03 -26.55 -3.04
C PRO A 263 7.67 -27.65 -3.90
N THR A 264 8.85 -27.38 -4.45
CA THR A 264 9.63 -28.40 -5.16
C THR A 264 9.99 -29.56 -4.21
N CYS A 265 9.78 -30.80 -4.68
CA CYS A 265 10.14 -32.01 -3.93
C CYS A 265 10.60 -33.13 -4.89
N GLY A 266 11.02 -34.26 -4.37
CA GLY A 266 11.47 -35.41 -5.18
C GLY A 266 10.41 -36.02 -6.11
N ARG A 267 9.15 -35.62 -5.99
CA ARG A 267 8.04 -36.04 -6.87
C ARG A 267 7.80 -35.11 -8.04
N THR A 268 8.42 -33.92 -8.08
CA THR A 268 8.28 -32.96 -9.18
C THR A 268 8.74 -33.56 -10.50
N ARG A 269 7.93 -33.46 -11.57
CA ARG A 269 8.14 -34.08 -12.88
C ARG A 269 8.26 -33.08 -14.03
N ILE A 270 8.13 -31.78 -13.73
CA ILE A 270 8.20 -30.67 -14.71
C ILE A 270 9.16 -29.62 -14.18
N ASP A 271 9.56 -28.66 -15.01
CA ASP A 271 10.27 -27.46 -14.54
C ASP A 271 9.31 -26.51 -13.81
N LEU A 272 8.90 -26.96 -12.60
CA LEU A 272 7.91 -26.28 -11.79
C LEU A 272 8.27 -24.82 -11.50
N VAL A 273 9.54 -24.54 -11.22
CA VAL A 273 9.99 -23.17 -10.87
C VAL A 273 9.78 -22.23 -12.06
N LYS A 274 10.20 -22.65 -13.24
CA LYS A 274 10.03 -21.85 -14.47
C LYS A 274 8.55 -21.65 -14.80
N ILE A 275 7.77 -22.73 -14.78
CA ILE A 275 6.35 -22.70 -15.14
C ILE A 275 5.55 -21.84 -14.14
N ALA A 276 5.82 -21.96 -12.84
CA ALA A 276 5.14 -21.18 -11.80
C ALA A 276 5.40 -19.67 -11.97
N ASN A 277 6.67 -19.29 -12.13
CA ASN A 277 7.03 -17.89 -12.38
C ASN A 277 6.40 -17.34 -13.67
N GLU A 278 6.41 -18.12 -14.75
CA GLU A 278 5.81 -17.70 -16.03
C GLU A 278 4.30 -17.50 -15.92
N VAL A 279 3.58 -18.40 -15.21
CA VAL A 279 2.14 -18.26 -14.98
C VAL A 279 1.84 -17.04 -14.11
N GLU A 280 2.60 -16.85 -13.03
CA GLU A 280 2.44 -15.71 -12.12
C GLU A 280 2.65 -14.38 -12.86
N ASP A 281 3.71 -14.27 -13.67
CA ASP A 281 4.00 -13.08 -14.46
C ASP A 281 2.90 -12.78 -15.50
N LYS A 282 2.42 -13.80 -16.22
CA LYS A 282 1.37 -13.64 -17.24
C LYS A 282 0.00 -13.27 -16.65
N LEU A 283 -0.28 -13.72 -15.42
CA LEU A 283 -1.56 -13.49 -14.74
C LEU A 283 -1.52 -12.31 -13.75
N ARG A 284 -0.40 -11.62 -13.57
CA ARG A 284 -0.22 -10.53 -12.61
C ARG A 284 -1.27 -9.42 -12.73
N ASN A 285 -1.64 -9.06 -13.95
CA ASN A 285 -2.61 -8.00 -14.25
C ASN A 285 -4.02 -8.53 -14.56
N CYS A 286 -4.26 -9.82 -14.37
CA CYS A 286 -5.56 -10.43 -14.57
C CYS A 286 -6.52 -9.98 -13.44
N LYS A 287 -7.63 -9.36 -13.81
CA LYS A 287 -8.63 -8.84 -12.85
C LYS A 287 -9.70 -9.87 -12.46
N LYS A 288 -9.64 -11.09 -12.98
CA LYS A 288 -10.60 -12.15 -12.63
C LYS A 288 -10.33 -12.64 -11.21
N ASN A 289 -11.36 -12.67 -10.38
CA ASN A 289 -11.28 -13.23 -9.03
C ASN A 289 -11.30 -14.75 -9.12
N ILE A 290 -10.12 -15.35 -9.31
CA ILE A 290 -9.93 -16.79 -9.47
C ILE A 290 -8.71 -17.28 -8.70
N LYS A 291 -8.76 -18.54 -8.25
CA LYS A 291 -7.63 -19.25 -7.66
C LYS A 291 -6.98 -20.15 -8.70
N VAL A 292 -5.71 -19.90 -9.02
CA VAL A 292 -4.92 -20.64 -10.00
C VAL A 292 -3.87 -21.48 -9.29
N ALA A 293 -3.79 -22.77 -9.63
CA ALA A 293 -2.85 -23.71 -9.02
C ALA A 293 -1.81 -24.22 -10.01
N VAL A 294 -0.53 -24.25 -9.61
CA VAL A 294 0.57 -24.87 -10.36
C VAL A 294 1.22 -25.94 -9.51
N MET A 295 1.00 -27.22 -9.89
CA MET A 295 1.43 -28.38 -9.12
C MET A 295 2.50 -29.20 -9.86
N GLY A 296 3.56 -29.55 -9.16
CA GLY A 296 4.73 -30.25 -9.73
C GLY A 296 4.51 -31.74 -10.05
N CYS A 297 3.44 -32.36 -9.55
CA CYS A 297 3.13 -33.77 -9.83
C CYS A 297 1.62 -34.06 -9.80
N VAL A 298 1.20 -35.11 -10.52
CA VAL A 298 -0.21 -35.53 -10.62
C VAL A 298 -0.69 -36.29 -9.38
N VAL A 299 0.20 -36.74 -8.49
CA VAL A 299 -0.16 -37.59 -7.35
C VAL A 299 -0.97 -36.81 -6.32
N ASN A 300 -0.51 -35.65 -5.94
CA ASN A 300 -1.18 -34.80 -4.95
C ASN A 300 -1.81 -33.54 -5.59
N GLY A 301 -1.39 -33.19 -6.81
CA GLY A 301 -1.77 -31.94 -7.46
C GLY A 301 -3.28 -31.68 -7.48
N PRO A 302 -4.11 -32.56 -8.07
CA PRO A 302 -5.55 -32.36 -8.09
C PRO A 302 -6.23 -32.41 -6.71
N GLY A 303 -5.63 -33.13 -5.75
CA GLY A 303 -6.14 -33.23 -4.38
C GLY A 303 -5.87 -31.98 -3.53
N GLU A 304 -4.60 -31.52 -3.53
CA GLU A 304 -4.18 -30.32 -2.79
C GLU A 304 -4.72 -29.02 -3.40
N ALA A 305 -4.97 -29.04 -4.71
CA ALA A 305 -5.51 -27.90 -5.45
C ALA A 305 -7.01 -28.01 -5.78
N ARG A 306 -7.76 -28.85 -5.06
CA ARG A 306 -9.21 -29.07 -5.31
C ARG A 306 -10.02 -27.78 -5.20
N GLU A 307 -9.59 -26.87 -4.35
CA GLU A 307 -10.25 -25.58 -4.17
C GLU A 307 -9.85 -24.53 -5.23
N ALA A 308 -8.86 -24.83 -6.09
CA ALA A 308 -8.51 -23.94 -7.17
C ALA A 308 -9.56 -23.97 -8.28
N ASP A 309 -9.89 -22.81 -8.82
CA ASP A 309 -10.82 -22.69 -9.94
C ASP A 309 -10.26 -23.34 -11.20
N ILE A 310 -8.95 -23.22 -11.39
CA ILE A 310 -8.21 -23.80 -12.53
C ILE A 310 -6.78 -24.11 -12.10
N GLY A 311 -6.16 -25.11 -12.70
CA GLY A 311 -4.76 -25.39 -12.40
C GLY A 311 -4.12 -26.39 -13.36
N ILE A 312 -2.80 -26.56 -13.19
CA ILE A 312 -2.00 -27.55 -13.89
C ILE A 312 -1.26 -28.45 -12.90
N ALA A 313 -1.03 -29.70 -13.29
CA ALA A 313 -0.26 -30.67 -12.50
C ALA A 313 0.70 -31.41 -13.41
N GLY A 314 1.99 -31.47 -13.02
CA GLY A 314 3.07 -32.05 -13.79
C GLY A 314 3.03 -33.59 -13.83
N GLY A 315 3.44 -34.16 -14.93
CA GLY A 315 3.68 -35.59 -15.15
C GLY A 315 4.91 -35.82 -16.03
N ASP A 316 5.30 -37.08 -16.28
CA ASP A 316 6.50 -37.38 -17.07
C ASP A 316 6.31 -36.94 -18.54
N GLY A 317 7.02 -35.89 -18.97
CA GLY A 317 6.95 -35.25 -20.30
C GLY A 317 5.60 -34.64 -20.69
N CYS A 318 4.67 -34.55 -19.77
CA CYS A 318 3.33 -34.06 -19.98
C CYS A 318 2.74 -33.54 -18.66
N GLY A 319 1.57 -32.87 -18.72
CA GLY A 319 0.84 -32.49 -17.51
C GLY A 319 -0.65 -32.52 -17.75
N LEU A 320 -1.37 -32.27 -16.69
CA LEU A 320 -2.83 -32.21 -16.66
C LEU A 320 -3.28 -30.76 -16.45
N VAL A 321 -4.28 -30.33 -17.18
CA VAL A 321 -5.08 -29.14 -16.87
C VAL A 321 -6.33 -29.61 -16.15
N PHE A 322 -6.65 -29.00 -15.01
CA PHE A 322 -7.82 -29.37 -14.21
C PHE A 322 -8.60 -28.14 -13.75
N LYS A 323 -9.89 -28.31 -13.52
CA LYS A 323 -10.82 -27.28 -13.04
C LYS A 323 -11.58 -27.84 -11.84
N LYS A 324 -11.47 -27.18 -10.67
CA LYS A 324 -12.10 -27.62 -9.40
C LYS A 324 -11.85 -29.10 -9.07
N GLY A 325 -10.63 -29.54 -9.30
CA GLY A 325 -10.20 -30.93 -9.09
C GLY A 325 -10.53 -31.92 -10.20
N GLU A 326 -11.32 -31.56 -11.20
CA GLU A 326 -11.66 -32.40 -12.35
C GLU A 326 -10.65 -32.19 -13.49
N ILE A 327 -10.13 -33.27 -14.04
CA ILE A 327 -9.17 -33.22 -15.15
C ILE A 327 -9.90 -32.86 -16.43
N LEU A 328 -9.51 -31.74 -17.05
CA LEU A 328 -10.04 -31.30 -18.33
C LEU A 328 -9.32 -31.98 -19.50
N ARG A 329 -7.98 -31.87 -19.50
CA ARG A 329 -7.15 -32.42 -20.59
C ARG A 329 -5.72 -32.72 -20.14
N LYS A 330 -5.06 -33.59 -20.90
CA LYS A 330 -3.64 -33.87 -20.80
C LYS A 330 -2.91 -33.18 -21.95
N VAL A 331 -1.82 -32.48 -21.66
CA VAL A 331 -1.01 -31.77 -22.67
C VAL A 331 0.49 -32.01 -22.47
N PRO A 332 1.33 -31.84 -23.51
CA PRO A 332 2.78 -31.84 -23.34
C PRO A 332 3.24 -30.72 -22.38
N GLU A 333 4.40 -30.93 -21.72
CA GLU A 333 4.91 -29.97 -20.73
C GLU A 333 5.10 -28.57 -21.30
N ASP A 334 5.62 -28.44 -22.51
CA ASP A 334 5.84 -27.17 -23.22
C ASP A 334 4.55 -26.43 -23.58
N LYS A 335 3.39 -27.05 -23.44
CA LYS A 335 2.07 -26.46 -23.69
C LYS A 335 1.25 -26.21 -22.44
N LEU A 336 1.78 -26.53 -21.26
CA LEU A 336 1.03 -26.40 -20.00
C LEU A 336 0.60 -24.96 -19.70
N VAL A 337 1.50 -24.00 -19.87
CA VAL A 337 1.21 -22.57 -19.60
C VAL A 337 0.14 -22.07 -20.56
N ASP A 338 0.33 -22.28 -21.87
CA ASP A 338 -0.65 -21.84 -22.88
C ASP A 338 -2.02 -22.46 -22.63
N ALA A 339 -2.06 -23.77 -22.35
CA ALA A 339 -3.30 -24.49 -22.08
C ALA A 339 -4.01 -23.98 -20.81
N LEU A 340 -3.26 -23.59 -19.78
CA LEU A 340 -3.81 -22.97 -18.58
C LEU A 340 -4.42 -21.61 -18.88
N LEU A 341 -3.70 -20.76 -19.62
CA LEU A 341 -4.15 -19.39 -19.97
C LEU A 341 -5.42 -19.43 -20.82
N GLU A 342 -5.49 -20.35 -21.81
CA GLU A 342 -6.71 -20.57 -22.61
C GLU A 342 -7.94 -20.89 -21.73
N GLU A 343 -7.77 -21.68 -20.66
CA GLU A 343 -8.87 -22.00 -19.75
C GLU A 343 -9.17 -20.84 -18.79
N VAL A 344 -8.17 -20.06 -18.38
CA VAL A 344 -8.36 -18.83 -17.60
C VAL A 344 -9.20 -17.82 -18.39
N GLU A 345 -8.98 -17.68 -19.71
CA GLU A 345 -9.76 -16.77 -20.54
C GLU A 345 -11.25 -17.13 -20.59
N LYS A 346 -11.60 -18.41 -20.46
CA LYS A 346 -12.98 -18.94 -20.49
C LYS A 346 -13.74 -18.79 -19.16
N LEU A 347 -13.04 -18.42 -18.05
CA LEU A 347 -13.66 -18.17 -16.75
C LEU A 347 -14.19 -16.75 -16.64
#